data_2b0dbe98a5af432e0bc81c8938044a38
#
_entry.id   2b0dbe98a5af432e0bc81c8938044a38
#
_cell.length_a   1.000
_cell.length_b   1.000
_cell.length_c   1.000
_cell.angle_alpha   90.00
_cell.angle_beta   90.00
_cell.angle_gamma   90.00
#
_symmetry.space_group_name_H-M   'P 1'
#
loop_
_entity.id
_entity.type
_entity.pdbx_description
1 polymer ?
#
loop_
_entity_poly.entity_id
_entity_poly.type
_entity_poly.pdbx_seq_one_letter_code
_entity_poly.pdbx_strand_id
1 'polypeptide(L)'
;MHYIGPSFEAMACTAINAAMVEYVAHPDTCAYITPDSMFMLDAGANYKYLSCNKTDDRDGTTDFTRTIHYGLPTPLEKEIYTRLLKGILAIEATSFPEGTTGEIS
;
A
#
# COMPACT_ATOMS: atom_id res chain seq x y z
N MET A 1 -9.74 -15.83 13.81
CA MET A 1 -8.53 -15.48 13.04
C MET A 1 -7.48 -14.96 13.99
N HIS A 2 -6.27 -15.52 13.93
CA HIS A 2 -5.16 -15.11 14.79
C HIS A 2 -4.07 -14.46 13.94
N TYR A 3 -3.61 -13.29 14.37
CA TYR A 3 -2.45 -12.64 13.79
C TYR A 3 -1.20 -13.50 14.04
N ILE A 4 -0.41 -13.72 12.98
CA ILE A 4 0.83 -14.51 13.03
C ILE A 4 2.05 -13.60 12.98
N GLY A 5 1.99 -12.58 12.14
CA GLY A 5 3.11 -11.66 11.90
C GLY A 5 2.88 -10.78 10.67
N PRO A 6 3.81 -9.89 10.36
CA PRO A 6 3.76 -9.13 9.11
C PRO A 6 3.87 -10.07 7.91
N SER A 7 3.22 -9.71 6.79
CA SER A 7 3.35 -10.43 5.51
C SER A 7 4.65 -10.10 4.79
N PHE A 8 5.17 -8.91 5.02
CA PHE A 8 6.44 -8.38 4.52
C PHE A 8 6.95 -7.28 5.46
N GLU A 9 8.17 -6.83 5.27
CA GLU A 9 8.72 -5.69 5.99
C GLU A 9 8.01 -4.40 5.55
N ALA A 10 7.35 -3.73 6.50
CA ALA A 10 6.55 -2.54 6.20
C ALA A 10 7.42 -1.39 5.68
N MET A 11 6.98 -0.74 4.62
CA MET A 11 7.59 0.48 4.08
C MET A 11 6.87 1.72 4.59
N ALA A 12 7.56 2.52 5.39
CA ALA A 12 7.07 3.79 5.91
C ALA A 12 7.91 4.93 5.31
N CYS A 13 7.34 5.67 4.38
CA CYS A 13 8.07 6.62 3.55
C CYS A 13 7.45 8.01 3.61
N THR A 14 8.27 9.03 3.53
CA THR A 14 7.82 10.42 3.42
C THR A 14 8.68 11.20 2.43
N ALA A 15 8.12 12.24 1.85
CA ALA A 15 8.78 13.10 0.87
C ALA A 15 9.42 12.29 -0.27
N ILE A 16 10.67 12.57 -0.62
CA ILE A 16 11.40 11.92 -1.71
C ILE A 16 11.53 10.40 -1.54
N ASN A 17 11.58 9.92 -0.31
CA ASN A 17 11.71 8.49 -0.03
C ASN A 17 10.49 7.68 -0.48
N ALA A 18 9.32 8.32 -0.58
CA ALA A 18 8.10 7.68 -1.09
C ALA A 18 8.12 7.42 -2.61
N ALA A 19 9.09 7.97 -3.33
CA ALA A 19 9.31 7.71 -4.75
C ALA A 19 10.31 6.56 -5.01
N MET A 20 10.86 5.98 -3.95
CA MET A 20 11.83 4.89 -4.06
C MET A 20 11.10 3.56 -3.99
N VAL A 21 11.30 2.73 -5.00
CA VAL A 21 10.79 1.34 -5.01
C VAL A 21 11.57 0.54 -3.96
N GLU A 22 10.87 -0.27 -3.18
CA GLU A 22 11.45 -1.10 -2.12
C GLU A 22 12.30 -0.30 -1.12
N TYR A 23 11.79 0.87 -0.71
CA TYR A 23 12.47 1.70 0.27
C TYR A 23 12.60 0.99 1.62
N VAL A 24 13.81 0.96 2.16
CA VAL A 24 14.11 0.53 3.53
C VAL A 24 14.63 1.72 4.32
N ALA A 25 13.99 1.99 5.47
CA ALA A 25 14.43 3.08 6.33
C ALA A 25 15.78 2.77 6.96
N HIS A 26 16.76 3.63 6.71
CA HIS A 26 18.09 3.55 7.29
C HIS A 26 18.39 4.84 8.07
N PRO A 27 19.10 4.77 9.22
CA PRO A 27 19.40 5.95 10.04
C PRO A 27 19.99 7.15 9.27
N ASP A 28 20.81 6.86 8.25
CA ASP A 28 21.48 7.90 7.46
C ASP A 28 20.63 8.48 6.32
N THR A 29 19.52 7.82 5.94
CA THR A 29 18.70 8.20 4.77
C THR A 29 17.22 8.39 5.11
N CYS A 30 16.78 8.02 6.31
CA CYS A 30 15.40 8.20 6.72
C CYS A 30 15.06 9.69 6.91
N ALA A 31 13.81 10.02 6.65
CA ALA A 31 13.26 11.35 6.86
C ALA A 31 12.22 11.33 8.00
N TYR A 32 12.10 12.44 8.70
CA TYR A 32 11.05 12.60 9.72
C TYR A 32 9.69 12.77 9.04
N ILE A 33 8.67 12.16 9.64
CA ILE A 33 7.28 12.38 9.24
C ILE A 33 6.88 13.76 9.76
N THR A 34 6.50 14.64 8.85
CA THR A 34 6.09 16.02 9.15
C THR A 34 4.72 16.32 8.55
N PRO A 35 4.03 17.36 9.04
CA PRO A 35 2.77 17.78 8.43
C PRO A 35 2.93 18.46 7.06
N ASP A 36 4.15 18.70 6.60
CA ASP A 36 4.42 19.46 5.37
C ASP A 36 4.60 18.58 4.14
N SER A 37 4.51 17.26 4.29
CA SER A 37 4.67 16.32 3.20
C SER A 37 3.73 15.12 3.31
N MET A 38 3.48 14.47 2.18
CA MET A 38 2.75 13.21 2.17
C MET A 38 3.55 12.10 2.85
N PHE A 39 2.83 11.24 3.52
CA PHE A 39 3.35 10.02 4.14
C PHE A 39 2.68 8.81 3.49
N MET A 40 3.49 7.87 3.07
CA MET A 40 3.05 6.58 2.52
C MET A 40 3.40 5.46 3.50
N LEU A 41 2.44 4.63 3.79
CA LEU A 41 2.64 3.38 4.53
C LEU A 41 2.17 2.23 3.66
N ASP A 42 3.07 1.29 3.43
CA ASP A 42 2.79 0.01 2.83
C ASP A 42 3.03 -1.07 3.87
N ALA A 43 2.00 -1.82 4.21
CA ALA A 43 2.04 -2.79 5.29
C ALA A 43 1.04 -3.92 5.05
N GLY A 44 1.35 -5.08 5.61
CA GLY A 44 0.47 -6.22 5.56
C GLY A 44 0.67 -7.19 6.71
N ALA A 45 -0.24 -8.11 6.84
CA ALA A 45 -0.27 -9.07 7.93
C ALA A 45 -0.71 -10.45 7.45
N ASN A 46 -0.15 -11.47 8.09
CA ASN A 46 -0.58 -12.84 7.96
C ASN A 46 -1.49 -13.23 9.13
N TYR A 47 -2.57 -13.90 8.80
CA TYR A 47 -3.55 -14.40 9.76
C TYR A 47 -3.78 -15.89 9.57
N LYS A 48 -3.93 -16.60 10.67
CA LYS A 48 -4.29 -18.02 10.68
C LYS A 48 -5.70 -18.21 11.19
N TYR A 49 -6.48 -19.04 10.50
CA TYR A 49 -7.78 -19.46 10.97
C TYR A 49 -7.62 -20.74 11.79
N LEU A 50 -7.88 -20.66 13.09
CA LEU A 50 -7.93 -21.85 13.96
C LEU A 50 -9.30 -22.50 13.78
N SER A 51 -9.40 -23.43 12.83
CA SER A 51 -10.51 -24.37 12.77
C SER A 51 -10.11 -25.64 13.51
N CYS A 52 -11.05 -26.20 14.28
CA CYS A 52 -10.91 -27.54 14.87
C CYS A 52 -10.97 -28.66 13.80
N ASN A 53 -11.38 -28.32 12.58
CA ASN A 53 -11.40 -29.23 11.44
C ASN A 53 -10.21 -28.94 10.53
N LYS A 54 -9.29 -29.89 10.41
CA LYS A 54 -8.07 -29.83 9.61
C LYS A 54 -8.27 -29.60 8.08
N THR A 55 -9.50 -29.45 7.63
CA THR A 55 -9.87 -29.26 6.21
C THR A 55 -10.20 -27.81 5.86
N ASP A 56 -10.11 -26.86 6.80
CA ASP A 56 -10.50 -25.47 6.61
C ASP A 56 -9.24 -24.58 6.56
N ASP A 57 -8.56 -24.60 5.42
CA ASP A 57 -7.35 -23.78 5.14
C ASP A 57 -7.72 -22.34 4.77
N ARG A 58 -8.46 -21.66 5.66
CA ARG A 58 -8.82 -20.24 5.48
C ARG A 58 -7.80 -19.31 6.11
N ASP A 59 -6.56 -19.48 5.79
CA ASP A 59 -5.52 -18.51 6.15
C ASP A 59 -5.68 -17.25 5.30
N GLY A 60 -5.31 -16.12 5.82
CA GLY A 60 -5.43 -14.84 5.13
C GLY A 60 -4.16 -14.02 5.20
N THR A 61 -3.83 -13.42 4.08
CA THR A 61 -2.74 -12.44 3.98
C THR A 61 -3.32 -11.11 3.53
N THR A 62 -2.89 -10.03 4.16
CA THR A 62 -3.21 -8.68 3.73
C THR A 62 -1.95 -7.98 3.22
N ASP A 63 -2.17 -7.11 2.27
CA ASP A 63 -1.19 -6.24 1.65
C ASP A 63 -1.93 -4.97 1.23
N PHE A 64 -1.60 -3.84 1.81
CA PHE A 64 -2.24 -2.59 1.42
C PHE A 64 -1.35 -1.38 1.65
N THR A 65 -1.42 -0.45 0.71
CA THR A 65 -0.71 0.82 0.77
C THR A 65 -1.69 1.97 0.99
N ARG A 66 -1.31 2.94 1.82
CA ARG A 66 -2.06 4.18 2.02
C ARG A 66 -1.11 5.37 2.00
N THR A 67 -1.53 6.40 1.26
CA THR A 67 -0.86 7.71 1.24
C THR A 67 -1.78 8.73 1.89
N ILE A 68 -1.28 9.42 2.90
CA ILE A 68 -2.02 10.43 3.66
C ILE A 68 -1.18 11.70 3.80
N HIS A 69 -1.83 12.80 4.16
CA HIS A 69 -1.20 14.06 4.50
C HIS A 69 -1.70 14.52 5.87
N TYR A 70 -0.80 14.74 6.82
CA TYR A 70 -1.17 15.15 8.19
C TYR A 70 -1.51 16.62 8.31
N GLY A 71 -1.00 17.46 7.40
CA GLY A 71 -1.28 18.89 7.36
C GLY A 71 -2.22 19.26 6.20
N LEU A 72 -1.99 20.44 5.62
CA LEU A 72 -2.78 20.93 4.48
C LEU A 72 -2.03 20.67 3.18
N PRO A 73 -2.50 19.72 2.36
CA PRO A 73 -1.86 19.43 1.08
C PRO A 73 -1.95 20.62 0.12
N THR A 74 -0.90 20.81 -0.64
CA THR A 74 -0.85 21.84 -1.70
C THR A 74 -1.87 21.55 -2.82
N PRO A 75 -2.23 22.54 -3.64
CA PRO A 75 -3.10 22.30 -4.79
C PRO A 75 -2.54 21.25 -5.76
N LEU A 76 -1.23 21.20 -5.96
CA LEU A 76 -0.57 20.23 -6.82
C LEU A 76 -0.69 18.80 -6.26
N GLU A 77 -0.45 18.62 -4.97
CA GLU A 77 -0.60 17.32 -4.31
C GLU A 77 -2.03 16.79 -4.40
N LYS A 78 -3.02 17.65 -4.18
CA LYS A 78 -4.44 17.32 -4.35
C LYS A 78 -4.76 16.90 -5.79
N GLU A 79 -4.24 17.61 -6.75
CA GLU A 79 -4.46 17.31 -8.17
C GLU A 79 -3.85 15.95 -8.54
N ILE A 80 -2.60 15.71 -8.20
CA ILE A 80 -1.89 14.46 -8.49
C ILE A 80 -2.60 13.29 -7.81
N TYR A 81 -2.90 13.41 -6.52
CA TYR A 81 -3.61 12.39 -5.76
C TYR A 81 -4.98 12.06 -6.38
N THR A 82 -5.72 13.07 -6.78
CA THR A 82 -7.03 12.90 -7.42
C THR A 82 -6.92 12.19 -8.76
N ARG A 83 -5.91 12.50 -9.57
CA ARG A 83 -5.69 11.86 -10.87
C ARG A 83 -5.33 10.38 -10.69
N LEU A 84 -4.44 10.06 -9.75
CA LEU A 84 -4.08 8.69 -9.41
C LEU A 84 -5.29 7.89 -8.90
N LEU A 85 -6.05 8.46 -7.99
CA LEU A 85 -7.26 7.80 -7.46
C LEU A 85 -8.27 7.51 -8.57
N LYS A 86 -8.49 8.46 -9.49
CA LYS A 86 -9.36 8.23 -10.66
C LYS A 86 -8.87 7.07 -11.53
N GLY A 87 -7.55 6.97 -11.74
CA GLY A 87 -6.95 5.86 -12.49
C GLY A 87 -7.19 4.50 -11.82
N ILE A 88 -6.95 4.42 -10.51
CA ILE A 88 -7.19 3.20 -9.73
C ILE A 88 -8.66 2.79 -9.80
N LEU A 89 -9.58 3.70 -9.54
CA LEU A 89 -11.02 3.43 -9.59
C LEU A 89 -11.50 3.03 -11.01
N ALA A 90 -10.90 3.58 -12.05
CA ALA A 90 -11.20 3.19 -13.42
C ALA A 90 -10.77 1.75 -13.71
N ILE A 91 -9.58 1.35 -13.23
CA ILE A 91 -9.08 -0.03 -13.37
C ILE A 91 -9.97 -1.00 -12.59
N GLU A 92 -10.31 -0.68 -11.33
CA GLU A 92 -11.20 -1.50 -10.50
C GLU A 92 -12.59 -1.70 -11.11
N ALA A 93 -13.11 -0.68 -11.78
CA ALA A 93 -14.41 -0.73 -12.44
C ALA A 93 -14.41 -1.42 -13.81
N THR A 94 -13.23 -1.74 -14.35
CA THR A 94 -13.09 -2.32 -15.69
C THR A 94 -13.18 -3.85 -15.63
N SER A 95 -14.01 -4.42 -16.49
CA SER A 95 -14.03 -5.86 -16.72
C SER A 95 -13.02 -6.22 -17.81
N PHE A 96 -12.12 -7.13 -17.49
CA PHE A 96 -11.12 -7.61 -18.44
C PHE A 96 -11.50 -8.98 -18.98
N PRO A 97 -11.35 -9.24 -20.31
CA PRO A 97 -11.47 -10.59 -20.87
C PRO A 97 -10.41 -11.53 -20.25
N GLU A 98 -10.72 -12.82 -20.24
CA GLU A 98 -9.76 -13.85 -19.85
C GLU A 98 -8.50 -13.77 -20.73
N GLY A 99 -7.32 -13.83 -20.11
CA GLY A 99 -6.04 -13.74 -20.79
C GLY A 99 -5.53 -12.31 -21.03
N THR A 100 -6.24 -11.28 -20.53
CA THR A 100 -5.71 -9.90 -20.56
C THR A 100 -4.43 -9.82 -19.73
N THR A 101 -3.35 -9.31 -20.32
CA THR A 101 -2.08 -9.05 -19.64
C THR A 101 -2.02 -7.60 -19.16
N GLY A 102 -1.18 -7.33 -18.15
CA GLY A 102 -0.93 -5.97 -17.66
C GLY A 102 0.00 -5.14 -18.57
N GLU A 103 0.51 -5.71 -19.64
CA GLU A 103 1.34 -4.99 -20.60
C GLU A 103 0.46 -4.11 -21.51
N ILE A 104 0.76 -2.83 -21.52
CA ILE A 104 0.21 -1.88 -22.52
C ILE A 104 1.23 -1.83 -23.66
N SER A 105 0.80 -2.34 -24.81
CA SER A 105 1.53 -2.19 -26.07
C SER A 105 1.35 -0.78 -26.66
#